data_48a9922728324e175e40cfe142fa8944
#
_entry.id   48a9922728324e175e40cfe142fa8944
#
_cell.length_a   1.000
_cell.length_b   1.000
_cell.length_c   1.000
_cell.angle_alpha   90.00
_cell.angle_beta   90.00
_cell.angle_gamma   90.00
#
_symmetry.space_group_name_H-M   'P 1'
#
loop_
_entity.id
_entity.type
_entity.pdbx_description
1 polymer ?
#
loop_
_entity_poly.entity_id
_entity_poly.type
_entity_poly.pdbx_seq_one_letter_code
_entity_poly.pdbx_strand_id
1 'polypeptide(L)'
;RQMCIRDRLEAATEPQAEIVVTAVVGMIGIRPTIAAMEAGKDIALANKETLVTAGHLIMPLAEKMHVRILPVDSEHSAIFQSLNGENKKEIHKILLTASGGPFRGWTRKQLEGVRVEDALKHPNWAMGQKITIDSSTMVNKGLEVMEARWLFGVEMDQVQVVVQPQSVIHSMVEFKDGAVMAQLGTPDMKLPIQYALFYPDRRPMPGKRLDFYELAQITFEKPDMETFFGLKLAYDAQRIGGSMPTVYNAANEKAVGLFLDRKIAYLQIPELIREAMEQHKVIENPNVEEILETEASVYDFIEKVYSERQ
;
A
#
# COMPACT_ATOMS: atom_id res chain seq x y z
N ARG A 1 -16.40 -20.04 3.30
CA ARG A 1 -17.58 -19.41 2.69
C ARG A 1 -17.17 -18.00 2.31
N GLN A 2 -16.99 -17.71 1.03
CA GLN A 2 -16.75 -16.34 0.59
C GLN A 2 -18.03 -15.54 0.88
N MET A 3 -17.91 -14.46 1.65
CA MET A 3 -18.98 -13.51 1.90
C MET A 3 -19.34 -12.83 0.57
N CYS A 4 -20.60 -12.87 0.16
CA CYS A 4 -21.01 -12.27 -1.11
C CYS A 4 -20.96 -10.73 -1.02
N ILE A 5 -21.00 -10.04 -2.16
CA ILE A 5 -20.94 -8.57 -2.19
C ILE A 5 -22.08 -7.95 -1.37
N ARG A 6 -23.27 -8.55 -1.38
CA ARG A 6 -24.43 -8.09 -0.63
C ARG A 6 -24.17 -8.13 0.88
N ASP A 7 -23.61 -9.23 1.39
CA ASP A 7 -23.31 -9.38 2.83
C ASP A 7 -22.26 -8.35 3.26
N ARG A 8 -21.28 -8.02 2.41
CA ARG A 8 -20.28 -6.99 2.69
C ARG A 8 -20.87 -5.59 2.73
N LEU A 9 -21.79 -5.27 1.81
CA LEU A 9 -22.48 -3.99 1.81
C LEU A 9 -23.36 -3.84 3.06
N GLU A 10 -24.08 -4.88 3.43
CA GLU A 10 -24.90 -4.89 4.65
C GLU A 10 -24.06 -4.69 5.91
N ALA A 11 -22.94 -5.41 6.05
CA ALA A 11 -22.02 -5.23 7.15
C ALA A 11 -21.37 -3.82 7.19
N ALA A 12 -21.03 -3.27 6.02
CA ALA A 12 -20.43 -1.95 5.91
C ALA A 12 -21.41 -0.80 6.25
N THR A 13 -22.71 -1.04 6.14
CA THR A 13 -23.74 -0.04 6.40
C THR A 13 -24.51 -0.28 7.72
N GLU A 14 -24.01 -1.18 8.61
CA GLU A 14 -24.63 -1.47 9.90
C GLU A 14 -24.92 -0.16 10.68
N PRO A 15 -26.19 0.14 11.01
CA PRO A 15 -26.55 1.45 11.55
C PRO A 15 -25.88 1.82 12.88
N GLN A 16 -25.53 0.83 13.70
CA GLN A 16 -24.94 1.05 15.03
C GLN A 16 -23.41 1.27 14.98
N ALA A 17 -22.77 0.99 13.85
CA ALA A 17 -21.34 1.19 13.69
C ALA A 17 -21.03 2.65 13.32
N GLU A 18 -20.08 3.27 14.01
CA GLU A 18 -19.59 4.63 13.71
C GLU A 18 -18.35 4.59 12.79
N ILE A 19 -17.57 3.52 12.91
CA ILE A 19 -16.34 3.30 12.14
C ILE A 19 -16.42 1.93 11.46
N VAL A 20 -15.99 1.89 10.19
CA VAL A 20 -15.83 0.63 9.44
C VAL A 20 -14.34 0.38 9.20
N VAL A 21 -13.86 -0.78 9.64
CA VAL A 21 -12.51 -1.25 9.33
C VAL A 21 -12.55 -1.97 7.98
N THR A 22 -11.96 -1.38 6.95
CA THR A 22 -11.87 -1.97 5.61
C THR A 22 -10.56 -2.75 5.48
N ALA A 23 -10.60 -4.06 5.77
CA ALA A 23 -9.42 -4.94 5.78
C ALA A 23 -9.54 -6.13 4.83
N VAL A 24 -10.43 -6.06 3.85
CA VAL A 24 -10.53 -7.05 2.77
C VAL A 24 -9.37 -6.86 1.78
N VAL A 25 -8.85 -7.94 1.22
CA VAL A 25 -7.73 -7.88 0.27
C VAL A 25 -8.24 -7.60 -1.14
N GLY A 26 -7.51 -6.76 -1.89
CA GLY A 26 -7.78 -6.46 -3.29
C GLY A 26 -8.89 -5.43 -3.51
N MET A 27 -9.24 -5.18 -4.78
CA MET A 27 -10.16 -4.11 -5.19
C MET A 27 -11.64 -4.36 -4.81
N ILE A 28 -11.95 -5.56 -4.33
CA ILE A 28 -13.28 -5.91 -3.82
C ILE A 28 -13.73 -5.05 -2.62
N GLY A 29 -12.79 -4.36 -1.97
CA GLY A 29 -13.04 -3.41 -0.88
C GLY A 29 -13.63 -2.07 -1.31
N ILE A 30 -13.56 -1.69 -2.60
CA ILE A 30 -14.01 -0.37 -3.09
C ILE A 30 -15.50 -0.12 -2.80
N ARG A 31 -16.37 -1.03 -3.24
CA ARG A 31 -17.83 -0.88 -3.07
C ARG A 31 -18.27 -0.82 -1.61
N PRO A 32 -17.82 -1.73 -0.71
CA PRO A 32 -18.15 -1.62 0.72
C PRO A 32 -17.63 -0.33 1.36
N THR A 33 -16.44 0.16 0.96
CA THR A 33 -15.91 1.43 1.47
C THR A 33 -16.79 2.61 1.05
N ILE A 34 -17.18 2.69 -0.22
CA ILE A 34 -18.10 3.72 -0.72
C ILE A 34 -19.42 3.67 0.05
N ALA A 35 -20.03 2.49 0.18
CA ALA A 35 -21.31 2.33 0.89
C ALA A 35 -21.23 2.75 2.37
N ALA A 36 -20.13 2.43 3.06
CA ALA A 36 -19.89 2.87 4.43
C ALA A 36 -19.79 4.40 4.53
N MET A 37 -19.08 5.04 3.59
CA MET A 37 -18.93 6.50 3.55
C MET A 37 -20.27 7.20 3.26
N GLU A 38 -21.06 6.68 2.31
CA GLU A 38 -22.41 7.17 2.01
C GLU A 38 -23.38 7.01 3.20
N ALA A 39 -23.14 6.01 4.06
CA ALA A 39 -23.84 5.82 5.33
C ALA A 39 -23.27 6.70 6.48
N GLY A 40 -22.37 7.64 6.18
CA GLY A 40 -21.81 8.60 7.15
C GLY A 40 -20.82 8.00 8.14
N LYS A 41 -20.15 6.90 7.81
CA LYS A 41 -19.22 6.20 8.70
C LYS A 41 -17.78 6.59 8.41
N ASP A 42 -16.98 6.79 9.46
CA ASP A 42 -15.53 6.90 9.33
C ASP A 42 -14.92 5.58 8.87
N ILE A 43 -13.82 5.67 8.14
CA ILE A 43 -13.14 4.52 7.58
C ILE A 43 -11.77 4.34 8.24
N ALA A 44 -11.57 3.24 8.96
CA ALA A 44 -10.25 2.76 9.34
C ALA A 44 -9.70 1.91 8.18
N LEU A 45 -8.86 2.53 7.34
CA LEU A 45 -8.46 1.99 6.05
C LEU A 45 -7.20 1.12 6.19
N ALA A 46 -7.38 -0.20 6.05
CA ALA A 46 -6.30 -1.16 5.94
C ALA A 46 -6.12 -1.69 4.50
N ASN A 47 -7.16 -1.56 3.66
CA ASN A 47 -7.14 -1.96 2.25
C ASN A 47 -6.59 -0.83 1.39
N LYS A 48 -5.27 -0.83 1.17
CA LYS A 48 -4.59 0.20 0.38
C LYS A 48 -5.01 0.23 -1.08
N GLU A 49 -5.40 -0.93 -1.63
CA GLU A 49 -5.82 -1.07 -3.02
C GLU A 49 -7.03 -0.19 -3.35
N THR A 50 -7.89 0.08 -2.37
CA THR A 50 -9.03 1.00 -2.51
C THR A 50 -8.58 2.42 -2.91
N LEU A 51 -7.54 2.97 -2.25
CA LEU A 51 -7.03 4.30 -2.62
C LEU A 51 -6.11 4.27 -3.84
N VAL A 52 -5.32 3.23 -4.00
CA VAL A 52 -4.44 3.07 -5.17
C VAL A 52 -5.27 3.14 -6.46
N THR A 53 -6.40 2.45 -6.52
CA THR A 53 -7.19 2.29 -7.74
C THR A 53 -8.37 3.27 -7.87
N ALA A 54 -8.95 3.67 -6.75
CA ALA A 54 -10.14 4.51 -6.69
C ALA A 54 -9.98 5.80 -5.87
N GLY A 55 -8.74 6.23 -5.58
CA GLY A 55 -8.49 7.40 -4.75
C GLY A 55 -9.15 8.69 -5.27
N HIS A 56 -9.25 8.85 -6.59
CA HIS A 56 -9.95 9.94 -7.26
C HIS A 56 -11.48 9.95 -7.02
N LEU A 57 -12.07 8.81 -6.64
CA LEU A 57 -13.48 8.68 -6.25
C LEU A 57 -13.65 8.79 -4.73
N ILE A 58 -12.78 8.12 -3.97
CA ILE A 58 -12.86 7.97 -2.52
C ILE A 58 -12.60 9.29 -1.80
N MET A 59 -11.53 10.01 -2.15
CA MET A 59 -11.16 11.23 -1.42
C MET A 59 -12.19 12.36 -1.56
N PRO A 60 -12.71 12.66 -2.77
CA PRO A 60 -13.80 13.64 -2.91
C PRO A 60 -15.10 13.21 -2.20
N LEU A 61 -15.40 11.89 -2.19
CA LEU A 61 -16.56 11.37 -1.49
C LEU A 61 -16.41 11.55 0.04
N ALA A 62 -15.23 11.28 0.59
CA ALA A 62 -14.95 11.50 2.02
C ALA A 62 -15.18 12.96 2.43
N GLU A 63 -14.68 13.90 1.61
CA GLU A 63 -14.89 15.34 1.83
C GLU A 63 -16.38 15.71 1.76
N LYS A 64 -17.09 15.25 0.73
CA LYS A 64 -18.52 15.50 0.53
C LYS A 64 -19.38 14.96 1.67
N MET A 65 -19.06 13.77 2.17
CA MET A 65 -19.81 13.10 3.24
C MET A 65 -19.34 13.53 4.64
N HIS A 66 -18.29 14.34 4.73
CA HIS A 66 -17.64 14.76 6.00
C HIS A 66 -17.21 13.58 6.88
N VAL A 67 -16.77 12.49 6.27
CA VAL A 67 -16.24 11.31 6.95
C VAL A 67 -14.71 11.28 6.91
N ARG A 68 -14.10 10.71 7.95
CA ARG A 68 -12.64 10.61 8.07
C ARG A 68 -12.14 9.31 7.45
N ILE A 69 -11.00 9.38 6.78
CA ILE A 69 -10.22 8.20 6.40
C ILE A 69 -9.02 8.14 7.34
N LEU A 70 -9.00 7.12 8.22
CA LEU A 70 -8.00 6.91 9.25
C LEU A 70 -7.07 5.77 8.79
N PRO A 71 -5.79 6.04 8.50
CA PRO A 71 -4.90 5.02 7.96
C PRO A 71 -4.55 3.97 9.01
N VAL A 72 -4.65 2.70 8.61
CA VAL A 72 -4.23 1.53 9.40
C VAL A 72 -2.86 1.01 8.96
N ASP A 73 -2.49 1.22 7.68
CA ASP A 73 -1.13 0.93 7.23
C ASP A 73 -0.11 1.67 8.10
N SER A 74 0.98 0.98 8.52
CA SER A 74 1.90 1.50 9.53
C SER A 74 2.60 2.78 9.10
N GLU A 75 3.00 2.87 7.85
CA GLU A 75 3.68 4.02 7.28
C GLU A 75 2.74 5.23 7.16
N HIS A 76 1.54 5.00 6.67
CA HIS A 76 0.53 6.07 6.53
C HIS A 76 0.02 6.53 7.89
N SER A 77 -0.15 5.62 8.85
CA SER A 77 -0.45 5.98 10.24
C SER A 77 0.65 6.86 10.85
N ALA A 78 1.92 6.54 10.57
CA ALA A 78 3.05 7.34 11.05
C ALA A 78 3.07 8.76 10.47
N ILE A 79 2.80 8.89 9.16
CA ILE A 79 2.67 10.18 8.49
C ILE A 79 1.49 10.97 9.08
N PHE A 80 0.33 10.31 9.22
CA PHE A 80 -0.86 10.92 9.83
C PHE A 80 -0.60 11.41 11.25
N GLN A 81 0.13 10.63 12.08
CA GLN A 81 0.51 11.04 13.43
C GLN A 81 1.50 12.21 13.42
N SER A 82 2.44 12.24 12.47
CA SER A 82 3.42 13.34 12.32
C SER A 82 2.78 14.63 11.83
N LEU A 83 1.62 14.55 11.17
CA LEU A 83 0.84 15.70 10.68
C LEU A 83 -0.20 16.19 11.70
N ASN A 84 -0.30 15.58 12.87
CA ASN A 84 -1.32 15.93 13.85
C ASN A 84 -1.04 17.30 14.45
N GLY A 85 -1.91 18.28 14.19
CA GLY A 85 -1.76 19.69 14.57
C GLY A 85 -0.95 20.53 13.58
N GLU A 86 -0.43 19.94 12.52
CA GLU A 86 0.37 20.61 11.50
C GLU A 86 -0.46 21.06 10.29
N ASN A 87 0.05 22.08 9.60
CA ASN A 87 -0.54 22.55 8.35
C ASN A 87 -0.03 21.72 7.17
N LYS A 88 -0.91 20.92 6.56
CA LYS A 88 -0.57 20.08 5.40
C LYS A 88 0.01 20.86 4.21
N LYS A 89 -0.28 22.16 4.06
CA LYS A 89 0.28 23.00 3.00
C LYS A 89 1.78 23.26 3.17
N GLU A 90 2.31 23.00 4.36
CA GLU A 90 3.72 23.18 4.68
C GLU A 90 4.55 21.90 4.50
N ILE A 91 3.95 20.81 4.04
CA ILE A 91 4.68 19.60 3.66
C ILE A 91 5.62 19.94 2.51
N HIS A 92 6.92 19.71 2.71
CA HIS A 92 7.92 19.70 1.65
C HIS A 92 7.98 18.32 1.00
N LYS A 93 8.18 17.27 1.83
CA LYS A 93 8.21 15.88 1.38
C LYS A 93 7.65 14.92 2.42
N ILE A 94 7.11 13.83 1.93
CA ILE A 94 6.88 12.61 2.70
C ILE A 94 8.08 11.69 2.51
N LEU A 95 8.71 11.27 3.60
CA LEU A 95 9.79 10.31 3.62
C LEU A 95 9.22 8.95 4.03
N LEU A 96 8.80 8.19 3.03
CA LEU A 96 8.15 6.89 3.22
C LEU A 96 9.20 5.81 3.47
N THR A 97 9.23 5.22 4.66
CA THR A 97 10.26 4.24 5.00
C THR A 97 9.92 2.84 4.48
N ALA A 98 10.94 2.07 4.20
CA ALA A 98 10.86 0.67 3.78
C ALA A 98 11.91 -0.16 4.52
N SER A 99 11.61 -1.42 4.86
CA SER A 99 12.64 -2.35 5.38
C SER A 99 13.69 -2.72 4.33
N GLY A 100 13.33 -2.59 3.05
CA GLY A 100 14.11 -3.07 1.90
C GLY A 100 13.84 -4.54 1.54
N GLY A 101 12.97 -5.23 2.31
CA GLY A 101 12.62 -6.63 2.07
C GLY A 101 13.76 -7.63 2.34
N PRO A 102 13.53 -8.94 2.11
CA PRO A 102 14.51 -10.00 2.39
C PRO A 102 15.71 -9.98 1.43
N PHE A 103 15.60 -9.35 0.28
CA PHE A 103 16.63 -9.34 -0.76
C PHE A 103 17.40 -8.01 -0.86
N ARG A 104 17.32 -7.17 0.17
CA ARG A 104 18.08 -5.90 0.22
C ARG A 104 19.57 -6.15 -0.02
N GLY A 105 20.14 -5.44 -0.98
CA GLY A 105 21.55 -5.56 -1.39
C GLY A 105 21.84 -6.73 -2.35
N TRP A 106 20.84 -7.50 -2.78
CA TRP A 106 21.01 -8.53 -3.79
C TRP A 106 21.04 -7.94 -5.18
N THR A 107 21.87 -8.55 -6.05
CA THR A 107 21.92 -8.24 -7.48
C THR A 107 20.83 -9.01 -8.24
N ARG A 108 20.45 -8.52 -9.43
CA ARG A 108 19.49 -9.24 -10.31
C ARG A 108 19.91 -10.70 -10.56
N LYS A 109 21.20 -10.97 -10.73
CA LYS A 109 21.71 -12.34 -10.93
C LYS A 109 21.43 -13.25 -9.73
N GLN A 110 21.54 -12.75 -8.51
CA GLN A 110 21.21 -13.50 -7.30
C GLN A 110 19.71 -13.79 -7.18
N LEU A 111 18.88 -12.90 -7.75
CA LEU A 111 17.42 -13.05 -7.75
C LEU A 111 16.89 -14.09 -8.75
N GLU A 112 17.68 -14.50 -9.76
CA GLU A 112 17.26 -15.50 -10.77
C GLU A 112 16.85 -16.86 -10.16
N GLY A 113 17.47 -17.23 -9.04
CA GLY A 113 17.21 -18.52 -8.36
C GLY A 113 16.28 -18.42 -7.15
N VAL A 114 15.62 -17.28 -6.92
CA VAL A 114 14.75 -17.07 -5.76
C VAL A 114 13.51 -17.95 -5.85
N ARG A 115 13.27 -18.72 -4.79
CA ARG A 115 12.09 -19.57 -4.63
C ARG A 115 11.06 -18.87 -3.73
N VAL A 116 9.83 -19.39 -3.74
CA VAL A 116 8.73 -18.91 -2.91
C VAL A 116 9.12 -18.86 -1.43
N GLU A 117 9.77 -19.92 -0.94
CA GLU A 117 10.18 -20.05 0.46
C GLU A 117 11.21 -18.98 0.87
N ASP A 118 12.04 -18.52 -0.06
CA ASP A 118 13.05 -17.48 0.19
C ASP A 118 12.39 -16.10 0.25
N ALA A 119 11.45 -15.82 -0.66
CA ALA A 119 10.72 -14.57 -0.74
C ALA A 119 9.72 -14.37 0.42
N LEU A 120 9.27 -15.46 1.05
CA LEU A 120 8.37 -15.40 2.22
C LEU A 120 9.10 -15.14 3.55
N LYS A 121 10.43 -15.04 3.57
CA LYS A 121 11.22 -14.77 4.78
C LYS A 121 11.41 -13.26 5.01
N HIS A 122 10.38 -12.57 5.51
CA HIS A 122 10.54 -11.15 5.84
C HIS A 122 11.39 -10.97 7.12
N PRO A 123 12.39 -10.03 7.13
CA PRO A 123 13.32 -9.90 8.25
C PRO A 123 12.69 -9.40 9.55
N ASN A 124 11.65 -8.54 9.49
CA ASN A 124 11.13 -7.81 10.65
C ASN A 124 9.65 -8.08 10.94
N TRP A 125 8.85 -8.50 9.93
CA TRP A 125 7.40 -8.60 10.04
C TRP A 125 6.91 -10.01 9.75
N ALA A 126 5.93 -10.48 10.55
CA ALA A 126 5.14 -11.66 10.24
C ALA A 126 3.84 -11.22 9.53
N MET A 127 3.73 -11.47 8.24
CA MET A 127 2.65 -10.98 7.40
C MET A 127 2.03 -12.10 6.55
N GLY A 128 0.91 -11.81 5.88
CA GLY A 128 0.33 -12.69 4.87
C GLY A 128 1.27 -12.92 3.68
N GLN A 129 1.05 -13.98 2.93
CA GLN A 129 1.93 -14.39 1.83
C GLN A 129 2.02 -13.31 0.73
N LYS A 130 0.88 -12.78 0.26
CA LYS A 130 0.84 -11.76 -0.81
C LYS A 130 1.67 -10.54 -0.46
N ILE A 131 1.41 -9.90 0.68
CA ILE A 131 2.13 -8.69 1.10
C ILE A 131 3.61 -8.94 1.39
N THR A 132 3.98 -10.17 1.79
CA THR A 132 5.39 -10.53 1.98
C THR A 132 6.14 -10.59 0.64
N ILE A 133 5.52 -11.15 -0.40
CA ILE A 133 6.06 -11.12 -1.77
C ILE A 133 6.13 -9.67 -2.27
N ASP A 134 5.08 -8.87 -2.08
CA ASP A 134 5.05 -7.46 -2.47
C ASP A 134 6.17 -6.65 -1.78
N SER A 135 6.47 -6.95 -0.51
CA SER A 135 7.60 -6.35 0.21
C SER A 135 8.94 -6.77 -0.42
N SER A 136 9.09 -8.04 -0.78
CA SER A 136 10.32 -8.56 -1.39
C SER A 136 10.64 -7.93 -2.75
N THR A 137 9.62 -7.59 -3.53
CA THR A 137 9.72 -6.96 -4.86
C THR A 137 9.71 -5.43 -4.81
N MET A 138 9.56 -4.82 -3.63
CA MET A 138 9.30 -3.38 -3.42
C MET A 138 7.96 -2.87 -4.02
N VAL A 139 7.11 -3.76 -4.51
CA VAL A 139 5.77 -3.40 -5.02
C VAL A 139 4.87 -2.89 -3.89
N ASN A 140 4.95 -3.50 -2.68
CA ASN A 140 4.21 -2.98 -1.53
C ASN A 140 4.50 -1.50 -1.29
N LYS A 141 5.78 -1.11 -1.34
CA LYS A 141 6.19 0.28 -1.19
C LYS A 141 5.71 1.16 -2.36
N GLY A 142 5.62 0.59 -3.54
CA GLY A 142 5.01 1.25 -4.70
C GLY A 142 3.52 1.56 -4.49
N LEU A 143 2.74 0.60 -3.99
CA LEU A 143 1.33 0.80 -3.63
C LEU A 143 1.17 1.87 -2.54
N GLU A 144 2.05 1.86 -1.55
CA GLU A 144 2.04 2.84 -0.46
C GLU A 144 2.40 4.27 -0.94
N VAL A 145 3.29 4.43 -1.92
CA VAL A 145 3.58 5.72 -2.55
C VAL A 145 2.32 6.31 -3.20
N MET A 146 1.55 5.46 -3.91
CA MET A 146 0.28 5.89 -4.53
C MET A 146 -0.77 6.24 -3.47
N GLU A 147 -0.88 5.45 -2.41
CA GLU A 147 -1.81 5.69 -1.31
C GLU A 147 -1.47 7.00 -0.58
N ALA A 148 -0.19 7.26 -0.30
CA ALA A 148 0.27 8.49 0.35
C ALA A 148 -0.14 9.75 -0.42
N ARG A 149 -0.04 9.73 -1.75
CA ARG A 149 -0.49 10.83 -2.59
C ARG A 149 -1.94 11.21 -2.32
N TRP A 150 -2.82 10.20 -2.25
CA TRP A 150 -4.24 10.42 -2.02
C TRP A 150 -4.55 10.87 -0.60
N LEU A 151 -4.03 10.16 0.41
CA LEU A 151 -4.32 10.44 1.82
C LEU A 151 -3.86 11.84 2.27
N PHE A 152 -2.72 12.28 1.77
CA PHE A 152 -2.08 13.50 2.25
C PHE A 152 -2.18 14.65 1.25
N GLY A 153 -2.70 14.41 0.05
CA GLY A 153 -2.89 15.45 -0.98
C GLY A 153 -1.56 16.03 -1.47
N VAL A 154 -0.54 15.19 -1.62
CA VAL A 154 0.79 15.58 -2.10
C VAL A 154 1.02 15.12 -3.54
N GLU A 155 1.94 15.77 -4.25
CA GLU A 155 2.37 15.33 -5.57
C GLU A 155 3.35 14.17 -5.49
N MET A 156 3.47 13.39 -6.56
CA MET A 156 4.32 12.20 -6.59
C MET A 156 5.79 12.49 -6.29
N ASP A 157 6.29 13.64 -6.72
CA ASP A 157 7.67 14.06 -6.49
C ASP A 157 7.92 14.50 -5.04
N GLN A 158 6.88 14.69 -4.26
CA GLN A 158 6.95 14.93 -2.82
C GLN A 158 6.98 13.64 -1.99
N VAL A 159 6.79 12.46 -2.58
CA VAL A 159 6.89 11.18 -1.87
C VAL A 159 8.22 10.51 -2.21
N GLN A 160 9.12 10.49 -1.24
CA GLN A 160 10.45 9.89 -1.37
C GLN A 160 10.53 8.62 -0.53
N VAL A 161 10.89 7.50 -1.15
CA VAL A 161 11.14 6.25 -0.43
C VAL A 161 12.55 6.26 0.16
N VAL A 162 12.64 5.86 1.44
CA VAL A 162 13.90 5.73 2.19
C VAL A 162 13.96 4.35 2.81
N VAL A 163 15.01 3.59 2.56
CA VAL A 163 15.20 2.27 3.19
C VAL A 163 15.75 2.46 4.60
N GLN A 164 15.05 1.90 5.59
CA GLN A 164 15.40 1.92 7.01
C GLN A 164 15.32 0.47 7.53
N PRO A 165 16.44 -0.27 7.51
CA PRO A 165 16.44 -1.73 7.72
C PRO A 165 15.94 -2.18 9.09
N GLN A 166 16.10 -1.38 10.13
CA GLN A 166 15.66 -1.70 11.47
C GLN A 166 14.14 -1.65 11.63
N SER A 167 13.42 -1.01 10.70
CA SER A 167 11.94 -0.87 10.69
C SER A 167 11.37 -0.31 11.99
N VAL A 168 12.05 0.64 12.61
CA VAL A 168 11.62 1.32 13.85
C VAL A 168 11.10 2.74 13.58
N ILE A 169 11.53 3.37 12.50
CA ILE A 169 10.91 4.58 11.97
C ILE A 169 9.87 4.14 10.94
N HIS A 170 8.60 4.40 11.24
CA HIS A 170 7.51 3.95 10.36
C HIS A 170 7.15 4.92 9.24
N SER A 171 7.65 6.10 9.22
CA SER A 171 7.77 7.12 8.16
C SER A 171 7.94 8.51 8.79
N MET A 172 8.25 9.50 7.94
CA MET A 172 8.57 10.86 8.36
C MET A 172 7.93 11.87 7.42
N VAL A 173 7.77 13.09 7.91
CA VAL A 173 7.35 14.25 7.13
C VAL A 173 8.41 15.32 7.25
N GLU A 174 8.94 15.80 6.14
CA GLU A 174 9.81 16.97 6.05
C GLU A 174 8.96 18.18 5.70
N PHE A 175 9.07 19.23 6.48
CA PHE A 175 8.39 20.51 6.27
C PHE A 175 9.25 21.51 5.52
N LYS A 176 8.65 22.58 5.00
CA LYS A 176 9.33 23.63 4.21
C LYS A 176 10.42 24.38 4.97
N ASP A 177 10.35 24.42 6.29
CA ASP A 177 11.39 25.00 7.15
C ASP A 177 12.58 24.06 7.40
N GLY A 178 12.52 22.82 6.88
CA GLY A 178 13.55 21.79 7.04
C GLY A 178 13.36 20.91 8.27
N ALA A 179 12.34 21.13 9.10
CA ALA A 179 12.03 20.24 10.21
C ALA A 179 11.54 18.87 9.69
N VAL A 180 11.97 17.80 10.35
CA VAL A 180 11.52 16.44 10.05
C VAL A 180 10.83 15.85 11.27
N MET A 181 9.55 15.50 11.11
CA MET A 181 8.78 14.81 12.14
C MET A 181 8.66 13.33 11.80
N ALA A 182 8.84 12.45 12.77
CA ALA A 182 8.84 11.01 12.58
C ALA A 182 8.07 10.29 13.69
N GLN A 183 7.35 9.25 13.34
CA GLN A 183 6.79 8.34 14.34
C GLN A 183 7.66 7.09 14.42
N LEU A 184 8.09 6.76 15.63
CA LEU A 184 8.90 5.59 15.93
C LEU A 184 8.12 4.61 16.81
N GLY A 185 8.40 3.32 16.64
CA GLY A 185 7.81 2.26 17.44
C GLY A 185 8.38 0.89 17.10
N THR A 186 8.02 -0.10 17.89
CA THR A 186 8.30 -1.50 17.54
C THR A 186 7.41 -1.91 16.35
N PRO A 187 7.86 -2.84 15.48
CA PRO A 187 7.07 -3.31 14.34
C PRO A 187 5.88 -4.18 14.80
N ASP A 188 4.77 -3.52 15.17
CA ASP A 188 3.53 -4.15 15.63
C ASP A 188 2.31 -3.39 15.07
N MET A 189 1.49 -4.08 14.28
CA MET A 189 0.27 -3.50 13.68
C MET A 189 -0.79 -3.08 14.71
N LYS A 190 -0.72 -3.56 15.95
CA LYS A 190 -1.67 -3.14 17.00
C LYS A 190 -1.64 -1.63 17.24
N LEU A 191 -0.46 -1.00 17.11
CA LEU A 191 -0.32 0.44 17.32
C LEU A 191 -1.11 1.26 16.29
N PRO A 192 -0.90 1.12 14.97
CA PRO A 192 -1.66 1.88 13.98
C PRO A 192 -3.14 1.51 13.96
N ILE A 193 -3.50 0.23 14.16
CA ILE A 193 -4.90 -0.20 14.27
C ILE A 193 -5.57 0.49 15.46
N GLN A 194 -4.97 0.44 16.64
CA GLN A 194 -5.51 1.08 17.84
C GLN A 194 -5.66 2.60 17.63
N TYR A 195 -4.64 3.24 17.04
CA TYR A 195 -4.70 4.68 16.83
C TYR A 195 -5.80 5.09 15.86
N ALA A 196 -6.03 4.32 14.78
CA ALA A 196 -7.13 4.56 13.87
C ALA A 196 -8.51 4.42 14.55
N LEU A 197 -8.66 3.43 15.44
CA LEU A 197 -9.94 3.15 16.11
C LEU A 197 -10.27 4.11 17.26
N PHE A 198 -9.26 4.70 17.90
CA PHE A 198 -9.44 5.58 19.06
C PHE A 198 -9.06 7.03 18.80
N TYR A 199 -8.70 7.38 17.55
CA TYR A 199 -8.32 8.75 17.21
C TYR A 199 -9.35 9.78 17.67
N PRO A 200 -8.93 10.90 18.32
CA PRO A 200 -7.55 11.35 18.51
C PRO A 200 -6.85 10.81 19.78
N ASP A 201 -7.48 9.97 20.55
CA ASP A 201 -6.98 9.49 21.83
C ASP A 201 -5.90 8.42 21.68
N ARG A 202 -4.92 8.44 22.60
CA ARG A 202 -3.97 7.34 22.77
C ARG A 202 -4.38 6.48 23.95
N ARG A 203 -4.47 5.16 23.74
CA ARG A 203 -4.83 4.20 24.77
C ARG A 203 -3.63 3.38 25.19
N PRO A 204 -3.52 2.97 26.47
CA PRO A 204 -2.49 2.03 26.90
C PRO A 204 -2.52 0.75 26.05
N MET A 205 -1.34 0.30 25.63
CA MET A 205 -1.17 -0.92 24.86
C MET A 205 -0.12 -1.81 25.53
N PRO A 206 -0.43 -3.07 25.82
CA PRO A 206 0.54 -4.03 26.31
C PRO A 206 1.53 -4.41 25.21
N GLY A 207 2.76 -4.74 25.58
CA GLY A 207 3.78 -5.19 24.64
C GLY A 207 5.14 -4.52 24.85
N LYS A 208 6.11 -4.94 24.04
CA LYS A 208 7.46 -4.37 24.06
C LYS A 208 7.42 -2.93 23.57
N ARG A 209 8.06 -2.04 24.31
CA ARG A 209 8.30 -0.65 23.88
C ARG A 209 9.65 -0.55 23.21
N LEU A 210 9.83 0.47 22.39
CA LEU A 210 11.12 0.77 21.80
C LEU A 210 12.10 1.20 22.91
N ASP A 211 13.22 0.50 22.99
CA ASP A 211 14.34 0.84 23.87
C ASP A 211 15.47 1.43 23.02
N PHE A 212 15.78 2.70 23.25
CA PHE A 212 16.80 3.41 22.48
C PHE A 212 18.24 2.96 22.84
N TYR A 213 18.45 2.41 24.02
CA TYR A 213 19.77 1.85 24.38
C TYR A 213 20.02 0.52 23.68
N GLU A 214 18.99 -0.36 23.56
CA GLU A 214 19.07 -1.59 22.76
C GLU A 214 19.19 -1.28 21.26
N LEU A 215 18.44 -0.28 20.77
CA LEU A 215 18.44 0.12 19.36
C LEU A 215 19.81 0.67 18.93
N ALA A 216 20.46 1.44 19.76
CA ALA A 216 21.78 2.05 19.61
C ALA A 216 21.96 2.93 18.37
N GLN A 217 21.65 2.42 17.16
CA GLN A 217 21.82 3.16 15.90
C GLN A 217 20.68 2.89 14.90
N ILE A 218 20.44 3.86 14.04
CA ILE A 218 19.51 3.78 12.92
C ILE A 218 20.27 4.11 11.64
N THR A 219 20.01 3.38 10.57
CA THR A 219 20.68 3.57 9.28
C THR A 219 19.67 3.80 8.16
N PHE A 220 20.10 4.54 7.14
CA PHE A 220 19.29 4.86 5.98
C PHE A 220 20.03 4.53 4.69
N GLU A 221 19.29 4.04 3.69
CA GLU A 221 19.80 3.71 2.37
C GLU A 221 18.85 4.21 1.29
N LYS A 222 19.37 4.40 0.08
CA LYS A 222 18.52 4.64 -1.09
C LYS A 222 17.90 3.33 -1.57
N PRO A 223 16.65 3.32 -2.02
CA PRO A 223 16.07 2.14 -2.65
C PRO A 223 16.80 1.84 -3.98
N ASP A 224 17.10 0.58 -4.23
CA ASP A 224 17.61 0.11 -5.51
C ASP A 224 16.44 -0.10 -6.49
N MET A 225 16.11 0.96 -7.24
CA MET A 225 15.00 0.95 -8.19
C MET A 225 15.36 0.30 -9.55
N GLU A 226 16.62 -0.07 -9.76
CA GLU A 226 17.06 -0.79 -10.97
C GLU A 226 16.86 -2.29 -10.77
N THR A 227 17.33 -2.82 -9.66
CA THR A 227 17.14 -4.24 -9.31
C THR A 227 15.67 -4.53 -8.96
N PHE A 228 15.03 -3.66 -8.17
CA PHE A 228 13.63 -3.77 -7.75
C PHE A 228 12.74 -2.77 -8.50
N PHE A 229 12.69 -2.89 -9.82
CA PHE A 229 12.00 -1.91 -10.66
C PHE A 229 10.48 -1.90 -10.51
N GLY A 230 9.88 -2.82 -9.75
CA GLY A 230 8.48 -2.75 -9.33
C GLY A 230 8.12 -1.44 -8.64
N LEU A 231 9.02 -0.88 -7.82
CA LEU A 231 8.84 0.45 -7.22
C LEU A 231 8.84 1.57 -8.27
N LYS A 232 9.74 1.51 -9.26
CA LYS A 232 9.76 2.47 -10.36
C LYS A 232 8.47 2.44 -11.16
N LEU A 233 7.97 1.24 -11.50
CA LEU A 233 6.71 1.07 -12.21
C LEU A 233 5.53 1.70 -11.47
N ALA A 234 5.53 1.68 -10.13
CA ALA A 234 4.51 2.35 -9.34
C ALA A 234 4.49 3.87 -9.53
N TYR A 235 5.67 4.50 -9.49
CA TYR A 235 5.79 5.93 -9.79
C TYR A 235 5.32 6.25 -11.22
N ASP A 236 5.71 5.42 -12.18
CA ASP A 236 5.32 5.60 -13.58
C ASP A 236 3.79 5.41 -13.74
N ALA A 237 3.19 4.36 -13.14
CA ALA A 237 1.76 4.13 -13.17
C ALA A 237 0.95 5.31 -12.60
N GLN A 238 1.40 5.85 -11.48
CA GLN A 238 0.71 6.98 -10.85
C GLN A 238 0.89 8.30 -11.62
N ARG A 239 2.04 8.51 -12.29
CA ARG A 239 2.24 9.68 -13.16
C ARG A 239 1.38 9.61 -14.42
N ILE A 240 1.19 8.43 -14.99
CA ILE A 240 0.25 8.20 -16.09
C ILE A 240 -1.18 8.47 -15.62
N GLY A 241 -1.54 7.99 -14.44
CA GLY A 241 -2.85 8.23 -13.83
C GLY A 241 -3.98 7.39 -14.45
N GLY A 242 -5.22 7.87 -14.26
CA GLY A 242 -6.41 7.19 -14.74
C GLY A 242 -6.50 5.75 -14.24
N SER A 243 -6.72 4.80 -15.16
CA SER A 243 -6.80 3.36 -14.85
C SER A 243 -5.44 2.67 -14.71
N MET A 244 -4.30 3.37 -14.94
CA MET A 244 -2.98 2.73 -14.87
C MET A 244 -2.59 2.19 -13.48
N PRO A 245 -2.89 2.86 -12.35
CA PRO A 245 -2.72 2.28 -11.01
C PRO A 245 -3.51 0.98 -10.80
N THR A 246 -4.70 0.87 -11.39
CA THR A 246 -5.50 -0.37 -11.39
C THR A 246 -4.78 -1.49 -12.12
N VAL A 247 -4.22 -1.19 -13.30
CA VAL A 247 -3.42 -2.17 -14.08
C VAL A 247 -2.21 -2.65 -13.29
N TYR A 248 -1.46 -1.73 -12.70
CA TYR A 248 -0.31 -2.05 -11.87
C TYR A 248 -0.67 -3.01 -10.72
N ASN A 249 -1.74 -2.67 -9.98
CA ASN A 249 -2.18 -3.50 -8.86
C ASN A 249 -2.70 -4.87 -9.32
N ALA A 250 -3.56 -4.92 -10.33
CA ALA A 250 -4.13 -6.16 -10.84
C ALA A 250 -3.05 -7.10 -11.41
N ALA A 251 -2.10 -6.55 -12.18
CA ALA A 251 -1.00 -7.33 -12.74
C ALA A 251 -0.11 -7.90 -11.63
N ASN A 252 0.21 -7.11 -10.60
CA ASN A 252 0.94 -7.59 -9.45
C ASN A 252 0.19 -8.71 -8.72
N GLU A 253 -1.09 -8.51 -8.43
CA GLU A 253 -1.90 -9.50 -7.71
C GLU A 253 -1.93 -10.85 -8.44
N LYS A 254 -2.15 -10.82 -9.75
CA LYS A 254 -2.15 -12.02 -10.59
C LYS A 254 -0.76 -12.66 -10.69
N ALA A 255 0.29 -11.88 -10.92
CA ALA A 255 1.66 -12.37 -11.03
C ALA A 255 2.16 -12.98 -9.70
N VAL A 256 1.85 -12.36 -8.57
CA VAL A 256 2.16 -12.91 -7.24
C VAL A 256 1.44 -14.23 -7.01
N GLY A 257 0.17 -14.36 -7.42
CA GLY A 257 -0.56 -15.63 -7.38
C GLY A 257 0.14 -16.74 -8.19
N LEU A 258 0.55 -16.44 -9.42
CA LEU A 258 1.29 -17.39 -10.26
C LEU A 258 2.65 -17.76 -9.65
N PHE A 259 3.35 -16.83 -9.04
CA PHE A 259 4.62 -17.11 -8.36
C PHE A 259 4.42 -18.01 -7.14
N LEU A 260 3.44 -17.73 -6.29
CA LEU A 260 3.09 -18.56 -5.13
C LEU A 260 2.70 -19.99 -5.54
N ASP A 261 2.04 -20.14 -6.67
CA ASP A 261 1.72 -21.44 -7.31
C ASP A 261 2.95 -22.09 -8.00
N ARG A 262 4.14 -21.46 -7.96
CA ARG A 262 5.38 -21.90 -8.64
C ARG A 262 5.25 -22.02 -10.17
N LYS A 263 4.37 -21.24 -10.77
CA LYS A 263 4.13 -21.22 -12.22
C LYS A 263 5.06 -20.26 -12.96
N ILE A 264 5.58 -19.25 -12.27
CA ILE A 264 6.52 -18.27 -12.81
C ILE A 264 7.73 -18.07 -11.88
N ALA A 265 8.83 -17.58 -12.41
CA ALA A 265 10.01 -17.19 -11.63
C ALA A 265 9.79 -15.81 -10.95
N TYR A 266 10.55 -15.56 -9.87
CA TYR A 266 10.47 -14.31 -9.09
C TYR A 266 10.61 -13.05 -9.93
N LEU A 267 11.59 -13.01 -10.83
CA LEU A 267 11.85 -11.83 -11.68
C LEU A 267 10.76 -11.58 -12.72
N GLN A 268 9.91 -12.56 -13.00
CA GLN A 268 8.80 -12.40 -13.94
C GLN A 268 7.65 -11.59 -13.33
N ILE A 269 7.58 -11.45 -11.99
CA ILE A 269 6.54 -10.63 -11.34
C ILE A 269 6.57 -9.19 -11.87
N PRO A 270 7.65 -8.40 -11.71
CA PRO A 270 7.68 -7.03 -12.19
C PRO A 270 7.71 -6.94 -13.73
N GLU A 271 8.16 -7.98 -14.43
CA GLU A 271 8.11 -8.03 -15.90
C GLU A 271 6.67 -8.11 -16.42
N LEU A 272 5.82 -8.94 -15.83
CA LEU A 272 4.40 -9.04 -16.15
C LEU A 272 3.63 -7.76 -15.82
N ILE A 273 3.99 -7.08 -14.71
CA ILE A 273 3.41 -5.76 -14.39
C ILE A 273 3.73 -4.78 -15.52
N ARG A 274 4.99 -4.68 -15.94
CA ARG A 274 5.42 -3.79 -17.03
C ARG A 274 4.68 -4.10 -18.32
N GLU A 275 4.61 -5.36 -18.72
CA GLU A 275 3.93 -5.78 -19.96
C GLU A 275 2.44 -5.42 -19.95
N ALA A 276 1.76 -5.63 -18.81
CA ALA A 276 0.36 -5.24 -18.66
C ALA A 276 0.18 -3.72 -18.79
N MET A 277 1.09 -2.92 -18.19
CA MET A 277 1.07 -1.47 -18.29
C MET A 277 1.31 -0.97 -19.74
N GLU A 278 2.24 -1.62 -20.48
CA GLU A 278 2.56 -1.27 -21.87
C GLU A 278 1.41 -1.59 -22.84
N GLN A 279 0.62 -2.63 -22.58
CA GLN A 279 -0.49 -3.05 -23.43
C GLN A 279 -1.80 -2.31 -23.14
N HIS A 280 -1.93 -1.70 -21.96
CA HIS A 280 -3.18 -1.10 -21.53
C HIS A 280 -3.46 0.25 -22.18
N LYS A 281 -4.71 0.44 -22.62
CA LYS A 281 -5.22 1.73 -23.06
C LYS A 281 -5.86 2.46 -21.88
N VAL A 282 -5.24 3.55 -21.44
CA VAL A 282 -5.66 4.30 -20.25
C VAL A 282 -7.08 4.86 -20.39
N ILE A 283 -7.87 4.67 -19.34
CA ILE A 283 -9.15 5.36 -19.09
C ILE A 283 -8.85 6.49 -18.12
N GLU A 284 -9.06 7.75 -18.50
CA GLU A 284 -8.59 8.93 -17.74
C GLU A 284 -9.26 9.06 -16.35
N ASN A 285 -10.58 8.90 -16.28
CA ASN A 285 -11.35 9.03 -15.04
C ASN A 285 -12.27 7.82 -14.85
N PRO A 286 -11.71 6.62 -14.54
CA PRO A 286 -12.51 5.41 -14.49
C PRO A 286 -13.49 5.44 -13.32
N ASN A 287 -14.74 5.05 -13.58
CA ASN A 287 -15.71 4.77 -12.52
C ASN A 287 -15.44 3.38 -11.87
N VAL A 288 -16.23 3.00 -10.88
CA VAL A 288 -16.02 1.74 -10.14
C VAL A 288 -16.14 0.52 -11.05
N GLU A 289 -17.09 0.52 -11.97
CA GLU A 289 -17.31 -0.56 -12.94
C GLU A 289 -16.13 -0.70 -13.88
N GLU A 290 -15.63 0.40 -14.43
CA GLU A 290 -14.45 0.44 -15.32
C GLU A 290 -13.16 0.03 -14.59
N ILE A 291 -13.02 0.32 -13.29
CA ILE A 291 -11.91 -0.17 -12.45
C ILE A 291 -11.97 -1.70 -12.36
N LEU A 292 -13.14 -2.28 -12.05
CA LEU A 292 -13.30 -3.73 -11.91
C LEU A 292 -13.19 -4.46 -13.25
N GLU A 293 -13.66 -3.87 -14.35
CA GLU A 293 -13.47 -4.39 -15.71
C GLU A 293 -11.99 -4.35 -16.12
N THR A 294 -11.27 -3.29 -15.77
CA THR A 294 -9.82 -3.19 -15.98
C THR A 294 -9.08 -4.32 -15.22
N GLU A 295 -9.42 -4.56 -13.95
CA GLU A 295 -8.88 -5.67 -13.18
C GLU A 295 -9.06 -7.01 -13.89
N ALA A 296 -10.30 -7.32 -14.28
CA ALA A 296 -10.63 -8.57 -14.97
C ALA A 296 -9.85 -8.73 -16.28
N SER A 297 -9.80 -7.67 -17.08
CA SER A 297 -9.07 -7.63 -18.35
C SER A 297 -7.56 -7.87 -18.18
N VAL A 298 -6.96 -7.31 -17.12
CA VAL A 298 -5.54 -7.53 -16.80
C VAL A 298 -5.30 -8.98 -16.35
N TYR A 299 -6.19 -9.56 -15.57
CA TYR A 299 -6.09 -10.96 -15.20
C TYR A 299 -6.12 -11.90 -16.39
N ASP A 300 -7.02 -11.66 -17.34
CA ASP A 300 -7.13 -12.42 -18.59
C ASP A 300 -5.87 -12.25 -19.46
N PHE A 301 -5.34 -11.03 -19.54
CA PHE A 301 -4.09 -10.76 -20.25
C PHE A 301 -2.91 -11.55 -19.66
N ILE A 302 -2.71 -11.52 -18.33
CA ILE A 302 -1.63 -12.24 -17.66
C ILE A 302 -1.78 -13.76 -17.83
N GLU A 303 -3.00 -14.31 -17.73
CA GLU A 303 -3.25 -15.74 -17.98
C GLU A 303 -2.87 -16.14 -19.42
N LYS A 304 -3.23 -15.31 -20.40
CA LYS A 304 -2.89 -15.54 -21.80
C LYS A 304 -1.38 -15.54 -22.02
N VAL A 305 -0.68 -14.50 -21.52
CA VAL A 305 0.79 -14.37 -21.62
C VAL A 305 1.48 -15.57 -20.96
N TYR A 306 0.99 -16.00 -19.80
CA TYR A 306 1.50 -17.20 -19.13
C TYR A 306 1.33 -18.45 -19.99
N SER A 307 0.15 -18.66 -20.55
CA SER A 307 -0.16 -19.84 -21.37
C SER A 307 0.66 -19.90 -22.67
N GLU A 308 0.97 -18.74 -23.26
CA GLU A 308 1.79 -18.65 -24.48
C GLU A 308 3.29 -18.90 -24.25
N ARG A 309 3.75 -18.86 -23.00
CA ARG A 309 5.15 -19.06 -22.61
C ARG A 309 5.46 -20.48 -22.10
N GLN A 310 4.45 -21.33 -21.99
CA GLN A 310 4.60 -22.76 -21.68
C GLN A 310 4.83 -23.61 -22.93
#